data_b6229f985ad06cf5e640843fe29e3988
#
_entry.id   b6229f985ad06cf5e640843fe29e3988
#
_cell.length_a   1.000
_cell.length_b   1.000
_cell.length_c   1.000
_cell.angle_alpha   90.00
_cell.angle_beta   90.00
_cell.angle_gamma   90.00
#
_symmetry.space_group_name_H-M   'P 1'
#
loop_
_entity.id
_entity.type
_entity.pdbx_description
1 polymer ?
#
loop_
_entity_poly.entity_id
_entity_poly.type
_entity_poly.pdbx_seq_one_letter_code
_entity_poly.pdbx_strand_id
1 'polypeptide(L)'
;TLDTNDMRFATPQGFNSGEQFFSYLKDTFGVLYREGEETPRMMSIGLHCRLAGRPGRFAALQRFLDHIEQYDQVWVCRRVDIAKHWHKYHPPKA
;
A
#
# COMPACT_ATOMS: atom_id res chain seq x y z
N THR A 1 5.63 3.21 -2.23
CA THR A 1 6.03 3.92 -1.01
C THR A 1 6.96 3.05 -0.18
N LEU A 2 8.12 3.58 0.19
CA LEU A 2 9.14 2.82 0.92
C LEU A 2 8.80 2.64 2.40
N ASP A 3 8.03 3.55 2.96
CA ASP A 3 7.67 3.57 4.37
C ASP A 3 6.47 2.67 4.70
N THR A 4 5.68 2.28 3.72
CA THR A 4 4.57 1.33 3.89
C THR A 4 5.09 -0.10 3.73
N ASN A 5 5.89 -0.52 4.69
CA ASN A 5 6.59 -1.79 4.65
C ASN A 5 6.57 -2.43 6.04
N ASP A 6 6.25 -3.72 6.10
CA ASP A 6 6.18 -4.45 7.37
C ASP A 6 7.55 -4.62 8.05
N MET A 7 8.64 -4.34 7.35
CA MET A 7 9.97 -4.32 7.97
C MET A 7 10.04 -3.35 9.15
N ARG A 8 9.17 -2.33 9.17
CA ARG A 8 9.11 -1.36 10.26
C ARG A 8 8.63 -1.96 11.59
N PHE A 9 8.09 -3.18 11.59
CA PHE A 9 7.88 -3.90 12.84
C PHE A 9 9.21 -4.28 13.52
N ALA A 10 10.28 -4.38 12.75
CA ALA A 10 11.59 -4.82 13.25
C ALA A 10 12.60 -3.68 13.39
N THR A 11 12.19 -2.43 13.17
CA THR A 11 13.08 -1.28 13.23
C THR A 11 12.77 -0.40 14.44
N PRO A 12 13.78 0.33 15.00
CA PRO A 12 13.51 1.35 16.02
C PRO A 12 12.52 2.41 15.48
N GLN A 13 11.61 2.87 16.33
CA GLN A 13 10.58 3.84 15.99
C GLN A 13 9.64 3.38 14.87
N GLY A 14 9.58 2.07 14.64
CA GLY A 14 8.66 1.48 13.69
C GLY A 14 7.31 1.14 14.33
N PHE A 15 6.64 0.12 13.79
CA PHE A 15 5.34 -0.31 14.29
C PHE A 15 5.50 -1.24 15.49
N ASN A 16 4.76 -0.96 16.56
CA ASN A 16 4.72 -1.79 17.77
C ASN A 16 3.47 -2.67 17.84
N SER A 17 2.47 -2.42 17.00
CA SER A 17 1.22 -3.18 16.99
C SER A 17 0.62 -3.22 15.59
N GLY A 18 -0.29 -4.17 15.36
CA GLY A 18 -1.07 -4.22 14.12
C GLY A 18 -1.88 -2.94 13.91
N GLU A 19 -2.41 -2.36 14.99
CA GLU A 19 -3.18 -1.11 14.91
C GLU A 19 -2.34 0.04 14.33
N GLN A 20 -1.08 0.17 14.75
CA GLN A 20 -0.20 1.19 14.21
C GLN A 20 0.07 0.97 12.72
N PHE A 21 0.28 -0.27 12.32
CA PHE A 21 0.47 -0.62 10.92
C PHE A 21 -0.77 -0.26 10.09
N PHE A 22 -1.94 -0.66 10.56
CA PHE A 22 -3.21 -0.36 9.90
C PHE A 22 -3.43 1.15 9.77
N SER A 23 -3.25 1.90 10.86
CA SER A 23 -3.47 3.35 10.85
C SER A 23 -2.52 4.06 9.89
N TYR A 24 -1.27 3.63 9.85
CA TYR A 24 -0.29 4.20 8.93
C TYR A 24 -0.66 3.94 7.47
N LEU A 25 -1.04 2.71 7.15
CA LEU A 25 -1.47 2.36 5.80
C LEU A 25 -2.73 3.12 5.39
N LYS A 26 -3.68 3.21 6.31
CA LYS A 26 -4.95 3.92 6.07
C LYS A 26 -4.71 5.40 5.78
N ASP A 27 -3.87 6.05 6.57
CA ASP A 27 -3.59 7.47 6.41
C ASP A 27 -2.82 7.74 5.11
N THR A 28 -1.84 6.90 4.79
CA THR A 28 -1.11 6.99 3.52
C THR A 28 -2.06 6.84 2.34
N PHE A 29 -2.92 5.83 2.37
CA PHE A 29 -3.93 5.63 1.34
C PHE A 29 -4.83 6.86 1.21
N GLY A 30 -5.30 7.42 2.33
CA GLY A 30 -6.19 8.58 2.32
C GLY A 30 -5.57 9.80 1.65
N VAL A 31 -4.30 10.08 1.93
CA VAL A 31 -3.58 11.19 1.30
C VAL A 31 -3.47 10.97 -0.21
N LEU A 32 -3.00 9.79 -0.61
CA LEU A 32 -2.81 9.48 -2.02
C LEU A 32 -4.13 9.45 -2.78
N TYR A 33 -5.21 8.98 -2.15
CA TYR A 33 -6.53 8.97 -2.76
C TYR A 33 -7.03 10.38 -3.06
N ARG A 34 -6.85 11.30 -2.11
CA ARG A 34 -7.23 12.71 -2.33
C ARG A 34 -6.39 13.35 -3.44
N GLU A 35 -5.09 13.10 -3.44
CA GLU A 35 -4.20 13.61 -4.49
C GLU A 35 -4.53 13.02 -5.87
N GLY A 36 -5.06 11.80 -5.88
CA GLY A 36 -5.44 11.10 -7.09
C GLY A 36 -6.57 11.76 -7.89
N GLU A 37 -7.33 12.67 -7.28
CA GLU A 37 -8.35 13.43 -7.99
C GLU A 37 -7.74 14.32 -9.08
N GLU A 38 -6.52 14.80 -8.88
CA GLU A 38 -5.85 15.67 -9.85
C GLU A 38 -4.78 14.91 -10.65
N THR A 39 -4.02 14.05 -9.99
CA THR A 39 -2.94 13.29 -10.64
C THR A 39 -2.93 11.88 -10.09
N PRO A 40 -2.99 10.84 -10.94
CA PRO A 40 -2.95 9.47 -10.47
C PRO A 40 -1.76 9.19 -9.55
N ARG A 41 -2.02 8.46 -8.47
CA ARG A 41 -1.01 8.07 -7.48
C ARG A 41 -0.91 6.56 -7.39
N MET A 42 0.22 6.08 -6.92
CA MET A 42 0.48 4.67 -6.71
C MET A 42 0.94 4.44 -5.28
N MET A 43 0.47 3.36 -4.68
CA MET A 43 0.90 2.92 -3.36
C MET A 43 1.39 1.48 -3.46
N SER A 44 2.52 1.20 -2.83
CA SER A 44 3.08 -0.13 -2.74
C SER A 44 3.32 -0.47 -1.28
N ILE A 45 2.89 -1.68 -0.88
CA ILE A 45 3.07 -2.16 0.49
C ILE A 45 4.02 -3.34 0.45
N GLY A 46 5.15 -3.22 1.15
CA GLY A 46 6.12 -4.31 1.25
C GLY A 46 5.75 -5.26 2.38
N LEU A 47 5.71 -6.55 2.08
CA LEU A 47 5.31 -7.58 3.03
C LEU A 47 6.33 -8.72 3.07
N HIS A 48 6.58 -9.23 4.28
CA HIS A 48 7.43 -10.40 4.51
C HIS A 48 6.67 -11.40 5.36
N CYS A 49 6.70 -12.68 4.97
CA CYS A 49 5.93 -13.71 5.68
C CYS A 49 6.24 -13.76 7.18
N ARG A 50 7.52 -13.60 7.55
CA ARG A 50 7.95 -13.66 8.96
C ARG A 50 7.50 -12.45 9.79
N LEU A 51 7.10 -11.37 9.15
CA LEU A 51 6.67 -10.13 9.81
C LEU A 51 5.15 -9.99 9.77
N ALA A 52 4.59 -9.69 8.61
CA ALA A 52 3.15 -9.48 8.46
C ALA A 52 2.34 -10.78 8.53
N GLY A 53 2.98 -11.94 8.33
CA GLY A 53 2.29 -13.22 8.39
C GLY A 53 1.89 -13.67 9.80
N ARG A 54 2.32 -12.97 10.84
CA ARG A 54 1.87 -13.28 12.21
C ARG A 54 0.42 -12.89 12.40
N PRO A 55 -0.40 -13.73 13.08
CA PRO A 55 -1.86 -13.53 13.10
C PRO A 55 -2.30 -12.12 13.51
N GLY A 56 -1.72 -11.57 14.57
CA GLY A 56 -2.09 -10.25 15.05
C GLY A 56 -1.74 -9.13 14.07
N ARG A 57 -0.66 -9.29 13.33
CA ARG A 57 -0.24 -8.33 12.31
C ARG A 57 -1.01 -8.52 11.02
N PHE A 58 -1.28 -9.77 10.66
CA PHE A 58 -2.05 -10.10 9.46
C PHE A 58 -3.47 -9.56 9.52
N ALA A 59 -4.07 -9.53 10.72
CA ALA A 59 -5.39 -8.94 10.91
C ALA A 59 -5.42 -7.47 10.49
N ALA A 60 -4.33 -6.73 10.72
CA ALA A 60 -4.22 -5.34 10.28
C ALA A 60 -4.24 -5.21 8.77
N LEU A 61 -3.55 -6.11 8.05
CA LEU A 61 -3.58 -6.14 6.60
C LEU A 61 -4.98 -6.43 6.07
N GLN A 62 -5.68 -7.40 6.67
CA GLN A 62 -7.07 -7.70 6.29
C GLN A 62 -7.98 -6.49 6.48
N ARG A 63 -7.85 -5.79 7.61
CA ARG A 63 -8.63 -4.58 7.87
C ARG A 63 -8.35 -3.50 6.84
N PHE A 64 -7.10 -3.35 6.42
CA PHE A 64 -6.72 -2.38 5.40
C PHE A 64 -7.34 -2.74 4.05
N LEU A 65 -7.27 -4.00 3.65
CA LEU A 65 -7.87 -4.45 2.38
C LEU A 65 -9.39 -4.23 2.38
N ASP A 66 -10.06 -4.53 3.50
CA ASP A 66 -11.49 -4.26 3.64
C ASP A 66 -11.77 -2.75 3.56
N HIS A 67 -10.90 -1.94 4.11
CA HIS A 67 -11.06 -0.49 4.10
C HIS A 67 -11.01 0.07 2.68
N ILE A 68 -10.03 -0.35 1.86
CA ILE A 68 -9.88 0.19 0.51
C ILE A 68 -10.97 -0.28 -0.45
N GLU A 69 -11.62 -1.40 -0.17
CA GLU A 69 -12.76 -1.89 -0.98
C GLU A 69 -13.94 -0.92 -0.98
N GLN A 70 -14.02 -0.03 0.00
CA GLN A 70 -15.11 0.94 0.13
C GLN A 70 -14.93 2.14 -0.80
N TYR A 71 -13.82 2.24 -1.50
CA TYR A 71 -13.47 3.39 -2.32
C TYR A 71 -13.51 3.04 -3.80
N ASP A 72 -14.09 3.95 -4.60
CA ASP A 72 -14.07 3.86 -6.05
C ASP A 72 -12.72 4.37 -6.58
N GLN A 73 -12.43 4.10 -7.84
CA GLN A 73 -11.23 4.61 -8.52
C GLN A 73 -9.92 4.05 -7.93
N VAL A 74 -9.99 2.85 -7.34
CA VAL A 74 -8.81 2.14 -6.81
C VAL A 74 -8.59 0.88 -7.62
N TRP A 75 -7.37 0.75 -8.17
CA TRP A 75 -6.98 -0.42 -8.94
C TRP A 75 -5.95 -1.22 -8.12
N VAL A 76 -6.39 -2.35 -7.59
CA VAL A 76 -5.51 -3.28 -6.86
C VAL A 76 -4.97 -4.28 -7.86
N CYS A 77 -3.67 -4.26 -8.07
CA CYS A 77 -3.04 -5.03 -9.15
C CYS A 77 -1.59 -5.37 -8.81
N ARG A 78 -0.95 -6.15 -9.68
CA ARG A 78 0.47 -6.44 -9.57
C ARG A 78 1.28 -5.25 -10.12
N ARG A 79 2.53 -5.13 -9.66
CA ARG A 79 3.42 -4.09 -10.18
C ARG A 79 3.62 -4.18 -11.69
N VAL A 80 3.69 -5.41 -12.21
CA VAL A 80 3.85 -5.63 -13.64
C VAL A 80 2.65 -5.09 -14.43
N ASP A 81 1.46 -5.14 -13.86
CA ASP A 81 0.25 -4.60 -14.50
C ASP A 81 0.34 -3.08 -14.64
N ILE A 82 0.84 -2.40 -13.60
CA ILE A 82 1.07 -0.96 -13.64
C ILE A 82 2.14 -0.62 -14.68
N ALA A 83 3.23 -1.38 -14.70
CA ALA A 83 4.32 -1.16 -15.66
C ALA A 83 3.83 -1.30 -17.09
N LYS A 84 3.03 -2.33 -17.38
CA LYS A 84 2.45 -2.56 -18.71
C LYS A 84 1.51 -1.43 -19.11
N HIS A 85 0.67 -0.98 -18.17
CA HIS A 85 -0.27 0.12 -18.41
C HIS A 85 0.51 1.39 -18.74
N TRP A 86 1.53 1.72 -17.96
CA TRP A 86 2.36 2.89 -18.20
C TRP A 86 3.05 2.83 -19.54
N HIS A 87 3.63 1.67 -19.88
CA HIS A 87 4.33 1.47 -21.16
C HIS A 87 3.40 1.63 -22.36
N LYS A 88 2.15 1.18 -22.23
CA LYS A 88 1.14 1.28 -23.29
C LYS A 88 0.76 2.73 -23.57
N TYR A 89 0.56 3.55 -22.53
CA TYR A 89 0.05 4.91 -22.66
C TYR A 89 1.14 5.97 -22.64
N HIS A 90 2.33 5.63 -22.15
CA HIS A 90 3.48 6.54 -22.06
C HIS A 90 4.74 5.82 -22.56
N PRO A 91 4.78 5.36 -23.83
CA PRO A 91 5.96 4.63 -24.32
C PRO A 91 7.19 5.53 -24.29
N PRO A 92 8.39 4.94 -24.09
CA PRO A 92 9.61 5.73 -24.14
C PRO A 92 9.79 6.34 -25.54
N LYS A 93 10.28 7.55 -25.56
CA LYS A 93 10.62 8.20 -26.83
C LYS A 93 11.87 7.55 -27.40
N ALA A 94 11.83 7.21 -28.66
CA ALA A 94 12.98 6.65 -29.36
C ALA A 94 14.12 7.65 -29.52
#